data_e8a410f20cf646e8bbeee69b4cae7292
#
_entry.id   e8a410f20cf646e8bbeee69b4cae7292
#
_cell.length_a   1.000
_cell.length_b   1.000
_cell.length_c   1.000
_cell.angle_alpha   90.00
_cell.angle_beta   90.00
_cell.angle_gamma   90.00
#
_symmetry.space_group_name_H-M   'P 1'
#
loop_
_entity.id
_entity.type
_entity.pdbx_description
1 polymer ?
#
loop_
_entity_poly.entity_id
_entity_poly.type
_entity_poly.pdbx_seq_one_letter_code
_entity_poly.pdbx_strand_id
1 'polypeptide(L)'
;RKINGTPAPKTTFLNDGGNLSVRHSTSGLLTWYFTYRAGAGRLVSPERLKLGNYPDLSLKAAREKAAQCRAWLAEGKNPRHELNYSIQEALKPVTVGDAISYWLEMHVKENRVDYVSLNSRLNNHVIQHIGNMPLDKCELRHWLACFDRIRKKSPVTSGHMMQACKQALKFCRKRRYAVSNVLDDLNVVDVGKKPGISERVLSNKELGELLQALDKKIFPPYYSALIRLLIVFGCRTGELRLSEIREWDFKEMLWTVPKEHSKTKVAIFRPIPESILPFVTQLVEQNRHTGLLLGELKQEASVSQYGRFTHKKLNHPHWSLHDIRRTFTTMLNDLGVDPHIVEQLTAHQMPGMQRVYNHSRYIDAKRNALDMWTERLEILAAAHENVTTLPIAREI
;
A
#
# COMPACT_ATOMS: atom_id res chain seq x y z
N ARG A 1 -53.84 -16.20 21.09
CA ARG A 1 -54.34 -16.32 19.71
C ARG A 1 -55.78 -15.74 19.54
N LYS A 2 -56.62 -15.91 20.56
CA LYS A 2 -58.06 -15.49 20.48
C LYS A 2 -58.31 -14.00 20.41
N ILE A 3 -57.35 -13.14 20.80
CA ILE A 3 -57.52 -11.67 20.84
C ILE A 3 -56.75 -10.93 19.74
N ASN A 4 -56.02 -11.64 18.89
CA ASN A 4 -55.27 -11.03 17.80
C ASN A 4 -56.22 -10.51 16.71
N GLY A 5 -56.09 -9.27 16.29
CA GLY A 5 -56.98 -8.65 15.33
C GLY A 5 -58.35 -8.19 15.91
N THR A 6 -58.66 -8.51 17.16
CA THR A 6 -59.92 -8.06 17.80
C THR A 6 -59.67 -6.76 18.55
N PRO A 7 -60.38 -5.65 18.25
CA PRO A 7 -60.24 -4.39 18.94
C PRO A 7 -60.58 -4.52 20.44
N ALA A 8 -59.73 -3.93 21.30
CA ALA A 8 -60.03 -3.85 22.73
C ALA A 8 -60.88 -2.61 23.02
N PRO A 9 -61.83 -2.66 24.01
CA PRO A 9 -62.62 -1.49 24.36
C PRO A 9 -61.77 -0.35 24.91
N LYS A 10 -60.63 -0.65 25.51
CA LYS A 10 -59.54 0.27 25.86
C LYS A 10 -58.21 -0.42 25.78
N THR A 11 -57.14 0.35 25.62
CA THR A 11 -55.78 -0.22 25.63
C THR A 11 -55.48 -0.89 26.96
N THR A 12 -55.15 -2.17 26.95
CA THR A 12 -54.84 -2.97 28.13
C THR A 12 -53.48 -3.61 28.05
N PHE A 13 -52.88 -3.92 29.20
CA PHE A 13 -51.63 -4.70 29.28
C PHE A 13 -51.95 -6.02 29.95
N LEU A 14 -51.62 -7.10 29.28
CA LEU A 14 -51.72 -8.45 29.83
C LEU A 14 -50.30 -8.92 30.18
N ASN A 15 -50.12 -9.32 31.44
CA ASN A 15 -48.79 -9.72 31.95
C ASN A 15 -48.55 -11.21 31.66
N ASP A 16 -47.37 -11.54 31.16
CA ASP A 16 -46.93 -12.92 30.88
C ASP A 16 -45.93 -13.43 31.94
N GLY A 17 -45.56 -12.57 32.92
CA GLY A 17 -44.52 -12.86 33.92
C GLY A 17 -43.12 -12.45 33.48
N GLY A 18 -42.18 -12.48 34.42
CA GLY A 18 -40.76 -12.12 34.10
C GLY A 18 -40.55 -10.75 33.45
N ASN A 19 -41.37 -9.75 33.85
CA ASN A 19 -41.37 -8.41 33.28
C ASN A 19 -41.81 -8.30 31.82
N LEU A 20 -42.31 -9.38 31.19
CA LEU A 20 -42.90 -9.41 29.86
C LEU A 20 -44.40 -9.15 29.94
N SER A 21 -44.90 -8.25 29.11
CA SER A 21 -46.32 -7.95 28.95
C SER A 21 -46.67 -7.74 27.47
N VAL A 22 -47.95 -8.01 27.15
CA VAL A 22 -48.48 -7.66 25.82
C VAL A 22 -49.47 -6.51 25.96
N ARG A 23 -49.28 -5.47 25.16
CA ARG A 23 -50.21 -4.39 25.00
C ARG A 23 -51.25 -4.77 23.95
N HIS A 24 -52.51 -4.81 24.34
CA HIS A 24 -53.62 -4.98 23.42
C HIS A 24 -54.27 -3.59 23.17
N SER A 25 -54.13 -3.15 21.91
CA SER A 25 -54.61 -1.84 21.48
C SER A 25 -56.11 -1.84 21.11
N THR A 26 -56.71 -0.65 21.07
CA THR A 26 -58.05 -0.45 20.52
C THR A 26 -58.17 -0.74 19.02
N SER A 27 -57.06 -0.82 18.31
CA SER A 27 -57.00 -1.28 16.91
C SER A 27 -56.81 -2.77 16.73
N GLY A 28 -56.79 -3.55 17.83
CA GLY A 28 -56.58 -5.00 17.79
C GLY A 28 -55.09 -5.42 17.70
N LEU A 29 -54.15 -4.47 17.66
CA LEU A 29 -52.71 -4.78 17.58
C LEU A 29 -52.16 -5.25 18.92
N LEU A 30 -51.46 -6.35 18.91
CA LEU A 30 -50.76 -6.90 20.06
C LEU A 30 -49.27 -6.57 19.96
N THR A 31 -48.74 -5.88 20.98
CA THR A 31 -47.34 -5.46 21.03
C THR A 31 -46.68 -5.95 22.33
N TRP A 32 -45.55 -6.61 22.21
CA TRP A 32 -44.75 -7.11 23.33
C TRP A 32 -43.91 -5.99 23.95
N TYR A 33 -43.94 -5.89 25.28
CA TYR A 33 -43.16 -4.96 26.07
C TYR A 33 -42.42 -5.65 27.19
N PHE A 34 -41.17 -5.21 27.43
CA PHE A 34 -40.40 -5.57 28.60
C PHE A 34 -40.36 -4.36 29.55
N THR A 35 -40.69 -4.55 30.81
CA THR A 35 -40.71 -3.47 31.80
C THR A 35 -39.52 -3.62 32.74
N TYR A 36 -38.70 -2.58 32.88
CA TYR A 36 -37.50 -2.59 33.71
C TYR A 36 -37.24 -1.24 34.38
N ARG A 37 -36.31 -1.16 35.30
CA ARG A 37 -35.79 0.07 35.91
C ARG A 37 -34.32 0.23 35.56
N ALA A 38 -33.94 1.36 34.98
CA ALA A 38 -32.56 1.66 34.62
C ALA A 38 -31.82 2.34 35.77
N GLY A 39 -31.45 1.61 36.80
CA GLY A 39 -30.69 2.10 37.95
C GLY A 39 -30.98 1.38 39.26
N ALA A 40 -30.04 1.46 40.22
CA ALA A 40 -30.14 0.87 41.53
C ALA A 40 -31.01 1.77 42.47
N GLY A 41 -32.29 1.45 42.62
CA GLY A 41 -33.15 2.10 43.60
C GLY A 41 -34.65 2.05 43.27
N ARG A 42 -35.50 2.03 44.32
CA ARG A 42 -36.96 2.04 44.22
C ARG A 42 -37.54 3.38 43.70
N LEU A 43 -36.72 4.44 43.64
CA LEU A 43 -37.12 5.78 43.20
C LEU A 43 -37.09 5.98 41.67
N VAL A 44 -36.51 5.05 40.91
CA VAL A 44 -36.47 5.14 39.42
C VAL A 44 -37.79 4.60 38.87
N SER A 45 -38.48 5.40 38.06
CA SER A 45 -39.72 4.99 37.38
C SER A 45 -39.46 3.83 36.42
N PRO A 46 -40.37 2.83 36.38
CA PRO A 46 -40.21 1.72 35.43
C PRO A 46 -40.37 2.18 33.99
N GLU A 47 -39.43 1.78 33.16
CA GLU A 47 -39.47 1.98 31.68
C GLU A 47 -40.07 0.79 30.97
N ARG A 48 -40.76 1.04 29.85
CA ARG A 48 -41.30 -0.01 28.99
C ARG A 48 -40.53 -0.01 27.66
N LEU A 49 -39.87 -1.14 27.35
CA LEU A 49 -39.14 -1.38 26.12
C LEU A 49 -40.02 -2.19 25.17
N LYS A 50 -40.28 -1.67 23.98
CA LYS A 50 -41.01 -2.40 22.95
C LYS A 50 -40.09 -3.49 22.37
N LEU A 51 -40.52 -4.77 22.36
CA LEU A 51 -39.79 -5.90 21.83
C LEU A 51 -40.19 -6.27 20.39
N GLY A 52 -41.43 -6.01 20.01
CA GLY A 52 -41.98 -6.31 18.68
C GLY A 52 -43.48 -6.50 18.70
N ASN A 53 -44.10 -6.70 17.52
CA ASN A 53 -45.52 -6.94 17.38
C ASN A 53 -45.81 -8.43 17.19
N TYR A 54 -46.96 -8.92 17.68
CA TYR A 54 -47.49 -10.23 17.32
C TYR A 54 -48.34 -10.08 16.02
N PRO A 55 -48.28 -10.98 15.02
CA PRO A 55 -47.63 -12.30 15.06
C PRO A 55 -46.15 -12.33 14.66
N ASP A 56 -45.58 -11.23 14.14
CA ASP A 56 -44.19 -11.15 13.67
C ASP A 56 -43.19 -11.64 14.75
N LEU A 57 -43.42 -11.28 16.00
CA LEU A 57 -42.72 -11.79 17.16
C LEU A 57 -43.64 -12.78 17.91
N SER A 58 -43.34 -14.06 17.85
CA SER A 58 -44.10 -15.09 18.57
C SER A 58 -43.92 -14.95 20.09
N LEU A 59 -44.82 -15.53 20.90
CA LEU A 59 -44.70 -15.56 22.37
C LEU A 59 -43.37 -16.20 22.82
N LYS A 60 -42.95 -17.31 22.17
CA LYS A 60 -41.69 -17.97 22.47
C LYS A 60 -40.51 -17.00 22.28
N ALA A 61 -40.43 -16.37 21.09
CA ALA A 61 -39.37 -15.40 20.79
C ALA A 61 -39.43 -14.14 21.68
N ALA A 62 -40.62 -13.70 22.09
CA ALA A 62 -40.77 -12.59 23.04
C ALA A 62 -40.23 -12.95 24.43
N ARG A 63 -40.44 -14.17 24.88
CA ARG A 63 -39.89 -14.68 26.15
C ARG A 63 -38.37 -14.81 26.11
N GLU A 64 -37.79 -15.25 24.98
CA GLU A 64 -36.35 -15.33 24.77
C GLU A 64 -35.73 -13.92 24.82
N LYS A 65 -36.28 -12.95 24.10
CA LYS A 65 -35.84 -11.55 24.19
C LYS A 65 -35.96 -10.94 25.58
N ALA A 66 -37.05 -11.25 26.31
CA ALA A 66 -37.20 -10.77 27.67
C ALA A 66 -36.16 -11.42 28.61
N ALA A 67 -35.80 -12.69 28.41
CA ALA A 67 -34.74 -13.34 29.16
C ALA A 67 -33.37 -12.67 28.88
N GLN A 68 -33.09 -12.31 27.64
CA GLN A 68 -31.89 -11.60 27.30
C GLN A 68 -31.82 -10.20 27.90
N CYS A 69 -32.94 -9.47 27.91
CA CYS A 69 -33.01 -8.19 28.59
C CYS A 69 -32.73 -8.29 30.10
N ARG A 70 -33.19 -9.38 30.76
CA ARG A 70 -32.87 -9.65 32.15
C ARG A 70 -31.39 -9.95 32.39
N ALA A 71 -30.76 -10.71 31.48
CA ALA A 71 -29.32 -10.98 31.52
C ALA A 71 -28.51 -9.68 31.45
N TRP A 72 -28.83 -8.78 30.50
CA TRP A 72 -28.19 -7.48 30.39
C TRP A 72 -28.36 -6.62 31.66
N LEU A 73 -29.54 -6.63 32.27
CA LEU A 73 -29.75 -5.91 33.52
C LEU A 73 -28.90 -6.49 34.66
N ALA A 74 -28.74 -7.81 34.72
CA ALA A 74 -27.90 -8.47 35.71
C ALA A 74 -26.41 -8.12 35.54
N GLU A 75 -25.98 -7.84 34.27
CA GLU A 75 -24.65 -7.36 33.93
C GLU A 75 -24.48 -5.82 34.09
N GLY A 76 -25.50 -5.12 34.61
CA GLY A 76 -25.47 -3.65 34.72
C GLY A 76 -25.64 -2.88 33.45
N LYS A 77 -26.05 -3.52 32.36
CA LYS A 77 -26.28 -2.91 31.03
C LYS A 77 -27.73 -2.47 30.87
N ASN A 78 -27.95 -1.38 30.11
CA ASN A 78 -29.30 -0.91 29.82
C ASN A 78 -29.90 -1.67 28.61
N PRO A 79 -31.01 -2.46 28.80
CA PRO A 79 -31.61 -3.24 27.72
C PRO A 79 -32.02 -2.44 26.50
N ARG A 80 -32.40 -1.16 26.64
CA ARG A 80 -32.76 -0.29 25.51
C ARG A 80 -31.54 -0.02 24.62
N HIS A 81 -30.39 0.24 25.21
CA HIS A 81 -29.15 0.50 24.48
C HIS A 81 -28.66 -0.77 23.78
N GLU A 82 -28.66 -1.89 24.48
CA GLU A 82 -28.21 -3.18 23.93
C GLU A 82 -29.13 -3.68 22.79
N LEU A 83 -30.45 -3.53 22.95
CA LEU A 83 -31.41 -3.91 21.91
C LEU A 83 -31.26 -3.02 20.67
N ASN A 84 -31.11 -1.72 20.82
CA ASN A 84 -30.88 -0.79 19.71
C ASN A 84 -29.55 -1.07 19.03
N TYR A 85 -28.50 -1.36 19.78
CA TYR A 85 -27.19 -1.72 19.25
C TYR A 85 -27.27 -3.01 18.41
N SER A 86 -27.90 -4.06 18.93
CA SER A 86 -28.07 -5.33 18.23
C SER A 86 -28.95 -5.23 16.97
N ILE A 87 -29.96 -4.34 16.98
CA ILE A 87 -30.79 -4.06 15.78
C ILE A 87 -30.00 -3.30 14.75
N GLN A 88 -29.20 -2.29 15.12
CA GLN A 88 -28.36 -1.56 14.20
C GLN A 88 -27.26 -2.45 13.57
N GLU A 89 -26.67 -3.32 14.35
CA GLU A 89 -25.69 -4.29 13.88
C GLU A 89 -26.30 -5.34 12.94
N ALA A 90 -27.53 -5.79 13.19
CA ALA A 90 -28.24 -6.72 12.33
C ALA A 90 -28.78 -6.10 11.02
N LEU A 91 -29.06 -4.79 11.01
CA LEU A 91 -29.63 -4.09 9.86
C LEU A 91 -28.59 -3.67 8.82
N LYS A 92 -27.30 -3.63 9.16
CA LYS A 92 -26.19 -3.38 8.22
C LYS A 92 -25.08 -4.38 8.46
N PRO A 93 -25.19 -5.58 7.86
CA PRO A 93 -24.05 -6.51 7.90
C PRO A 93 -22.85 -5.83 7.25
N VAL A 94 -21.71 -5.80 7.96
CA VAL A 94 -20.45 -5.29 7.41
C VAL A 94 -20.11 -6.12 6.18
N THR A 95 -19.91 -5.45 5.06
CA THR A 95 -19.50 -6.10 3.82
C THR A 95 -17.98 -6.26 3.76
N VAL A 96 -17.49 -7.06 2.81
CA VAL A 96 -16.06 -7.17 2.50
C VAL A 96 -15.49 -5.79 2.11
N GLY A 97 -16.23 -5.02 1.32
CA GLY A 97 -15.84 -3.67 0.93
C GLY A 97 -15.75 -2.72 2.11
N ASP A 98 -16.72 -2.76 3.04
CA ASP A 98 -16.68 -1.93 4.25
C ASP A 98 -15.46 -2.25 5.12
N ALA A 99 -15.15 -3.55 5.30
CA ALA A 99 -14.00 -3.98 6.10
C ALA A 99 -12.66 -3.50 5.50
N ILE A 100 -12.51 -3.62 4.17
CA ILE A 100 -11.30 -3.16 3.46
C ILE A 100 -11.21 -1.62 3.52
N SER A 101 -12.29 -0.91 3.25
CA SER A 101 -12.34 0.55 3.27
C SER A 101 -12.06 1.11 4.68
N TYR A 102 -12.62 0.49 5.72
CA TYR A 102 -12.34 0.86 7.10
C TYR A 102 -10.84 0.76 7.42
N TRP A 103 -10.18 -0.34 7.03
CA TRP A 103 -8.75 -0.49 7.23
C TRP A 103 -7.94 0.53 6.42
N LEU A 104 -8.32 0.79 5.17
CA LEU A 104 -7.66 1.75 4.31
C LEU A 104 -7.70 3.16 4.90
N GLU A 105 -8.86 3.62 5.34
CA GLU A 105 -9.04 4.98 5.89
C GLU A 105 -8.43 5.12 7.30
N MET A 106 -8.65 4.15 8.18
CA MET A 106 -8.26 4.26 9.58
C MET A 106 -6.82 3.86 9.87
N HIS A 107 -6.11 3.27 8.90
CA HIS A 107 -4.74 2.81 9.11
C HIS A 107 -3.81 3.09 7.93
N VAL A 108 -4.19 2.69 6.72
CA VAL A 108 -3.24 2.75 5.59
C VAL A 108 -2.97 4.19 5.18
N LYS A 109 -3.98 5.02 5.13
CA LYS A 109 -3.91 6.43 4.72
C LYS A 109 -2.92 7.24 5.53
N GLU A 110 -2.87 7.00 6.84
CA GLU A 110 -1.97 7.72 7.75
C GLU A 110 -0.57 7.10 7.82
N ASN A 111 -0.46 5.77 7.61
CA ASN A 111 0.76 5.02 7.92
C ASN A 111 1.53 4.53 6.69
N ARG A 112 0.96 4.65 5.47
CA ARG A 112 1.57 4.10 4.26
C ARG A 112 1.57 5.09 3.11
N VAL A 113 2.73 5.25 2.48
CA VAL A 113 2.93 6.13 1.31
C VAL A 113 2.19 5.60 0.07
N ASP A 114 1.99 4.29 -0.03
CA ASP A 114 1.37 3.63 -1.18
C ASP A 114 -0.17 3.55 -1.11
N TYR A 115 -0.82 4.33 -0.22
CA TYR A 115 -2.28 4.33 -0.02
C TYR A 115 -3.07 4.42 -1.33
N VAL A 116 -2.77 5.40 -2.17
CA VAL A 116 -3.52 5.64 -3.43
C VAL A 116 -3.42 4.42 -4.36
N SER A 117 -2.21 3.90 -4.52
CA SER A 117 -1.96 2.72 -5.36
C SER A 117 -2.59 1.44 -4.79
N LEU A 118 -2.51 1.24 -3.48
CA LEU A 118 -3.08 0.08 -2.81
C LEU A 118 -4.60 0.12 -2.86
N ASN A 119 -5.21 1.29 -2.58
CA ASN A 119 -6.65 1.49 -2.68
C ASN A 119 -7.16 1.19 -4.10
N SER A 120 -6.52 1.75 -5.12
CA SER A 120 -6.89 1.48 -6.51
C SER A 120 -6.82 -0.02 -6.86
N ARG A 121 -5.76 -0.71 -6.42
CA ARG A 121 -5.60 -2.16 -6.66
C ARG A 121 -6.66 -2.99 -5.93
N LEU A 122 -6.95 -2.69 -4.66
CA LEU A 122 -7.98 -3.39 -3.90
C LEU A 122 -9.37 -3.15 -4.49
N ASN A 123 -9.68 -1.92 -4.89
CA ASN A 123 -10.94 -1.63 -5.59
C ASN A 123 -11.08 -2.44 -6.87
N ASN A 124 -10.08 -2.38 -7.77
CA ASN A 124 -10.16 -3.03 -9.08
C ASN A 124 -10.11 -4.56 -9.01
N HIS A 125 -9.44 -5.12 -8.02
CA HIS A 125 -9.18 -6.55 -7.98
C HIS A 125 -10.05 -7.31 -6.98
N VAL A 126 -10.52 -6.67 -5.92
CA VAL A 126 -11.25 -7.32 -4.83
C VAL A 126 -12.64 -6.73 -4.64
N ILE A 127 -12.74 -5.42 -4.36
CA ILE A 127 -14.01 -4.78 -3.98
C ILE A 127 -15.04 -4.85 -5.11
N GLN A 128 -14.65 -4.62 -6.36
CA GLN A 128 -15.55 -4.73 -7.51
C GLN A 128 -16.15 -6.15 -7.69
N HIS A 129 -15.58 -7.18 -7.07
CA HIS A 129 -15.99 -8.57 -7.30
C HIS A 129 -16.71 -9.19 -6.12
N ILE A 130 -16.22 -8.99 -4.92
CA ILE A 130 -16.78 -9.55 -3.68
C ILE A 130 -17.11 -8.47 -2.64
N GLY A 131 -16.90 -7.18 -2.95
CA GLY A 131 -17.05 -6.08 -2.00
C GLY A 131 -18.44 -5.95 -1.40
N ASN A 132 -19.49 -6.26 -2.16
CA ASN A 132 -20.87 -6.17 -1.71
C ASN A 132 -21.33 -7.41 -0.89
N MET A 133 -20.49 -8.45 -0.79
CA MET A 133 -20.84 -9.62 0.01
C MET A 133 -20.78 -9.29 1.50
N PRO A 134 -21.79 -9.67 2.30
CA PRO A 134 -21.69 -9.65 3.76
C PRO A 134 -20.48 -10.47 4.20
N LEU A 135 -19.67 -9.91 5.09
CA LEU A 135 -18.40 -10.52 5.48
C LEU A 135 -18.58 -11.87 6.19
N ASP A 136 -19.65 -12.01 6.95
CA ASP A 136 -20.05 -13.28 7.63
C ASP A 136 -20.50 -14.36 6.65
N LYS A 137 -20.90 -14.00 5.42
CA LYS A 137 -21.28 -14.91 4.35
C LYS A 137 -20.17 -15.15 3.33
N CYS A 138 -19.09 -14.38 3.42
CA CYS A 138 -17.96 -14.48 2.50
C CYS A 138 -17.00 -15.61 2.93
N GLU A 139 -17.30 -16.82 2.44
CA GLU A 139 -16.52 -18.03 2.69
C GLU A 139 -15.18 -18.02 1.94
N LEU A 140 -14.25 -18.90 2.33
CA LEU A 140 -12.93 -19.04 1.71
C LEU A 140 -13.00 -19.23 0.19
N ARG A 141 -13.97 -20.00 -0.31
CA ARG A 141 -14.15 -20.23 -1.76
C ARG A 141 -14.35 -18.94 -2.56
N HIS A 142 -15.03 -17.93 -2.00
CA HIS A 142 -15.26 -16.66 -2.69
C HIS A 142 -13.96 -15.84 -2.80
N TRP A 143 -13.15 -15.85 -1.74
CA TRP A 143 -11.82 -15.23 -1.74
C TRP A 143 -10.87 -15.92 -2.71
N LEU A 144 -10.84 -17.27 -2.71
CA LEU A 144 -10.01 -18.05 -3.64
C LEU A 144 -10.40 -17.78 -5.09
N ALA A 145 -11.69 -17.79 -5.43
CA ALA A 145 -12.15 -17.44 -6.78
C ALA A 145 -11.69 -16.03 -7.21
N CYS A 146 -11.71 -15.08 -6.28
CA CYS A 146 -11.21 -13.73 -6.51
C CYS A 146 -9.69 -13.74 -6.77
N PHE A 147 -8.90 -14.40 -5.92
CA PHE A 147 -7.45 -14.49 -6.05
C PHE A 147 -7.00 -15.28 -7.28
N ASP A 148 -7.65 -16.38 -7.61
CA ASP A 148 -7.34 -17.18 -8.80
C ASP A 148 -7.53 -16.41 -10.09
N ARG A 149 -8.55 -15.53 -10.15
CA ARG A 149 -8.74 -14.64 -11.29
C ARG A 149 -7.55 -13.66 -11.45
N ILE A 150 -7.03 -13.12 -10.34
CA ILE A 150 -5.85 -12.26 -10.36
C ILE A 150 -4.61 -13.05 -10.73
N ARG A 151 -4.45 -14.27 -10.18
CA ARG A 151 -3.32 -15.18 -10.39
C ARG A 151 -3.10 -15.51 -11.86
N LYS A 152 -4.19 -15.70 -12.65
CA LYS A 152 -4.11 -15.98 -14.10
C LYS A 152 -3.33 -14.91 -14.86
N LYS A 153 -3.41 -13.63 -14.43
CA LYS A 153 -2.71 -12.50 -15.08
C LYS A 153 -1.41 -12.14 -14.37
N SER A 154 -1.40 -12.16 -13.06
CA SER A 154 -0.25 -11.75 -12.23
C SER A 154 -0.23 -12.48 -10.90
N PRO A 155 0.50 -13.61 -10.80
CA PRO A 155 0.61 -14.38 -9.56
C PRO A 155 1.16 -13.58 -8.38
N VAL A 156 2.09 -12.64 -8.63
CA VAL A 156 2.66 -11.78 -7.58
C VAL A 156 1.62 -10.80 -7.05
N THR A 157 0.81 -10.21 -7.94
CA THR A 157 -0.27 -9.30 -7.53
C THR A 157 -1.32 -10.04 -6.71
N SER A 158 -1.66 -11.29 -7.07
CA SER A 158 -2.58 -12.13 -6.30
C SER A 158 -2.11 -12.31 -4.85
N GLY A 159 -0.84 -12.69 -4.66
CA GLY A 159 -0.26 -12.82 -3.33
C GLY A 159 -0.29 -11.51 -2.52
N HIS A 160 0.02 -10.37 -3.16
CA HIS A 160 -0.06 -9.06 -2.51
C HIS A 160 -1.49 -8.68 -2.11
N MET A 161 -2.49 -8.94 -2.97
CA MET A 161 -3.89 -8.65 -2.65
C MET A 161 -4.39 -9.52 -1.49
N MET A 162 -4.04 -10.80 -1.47
CA MET A 162 -4.36 -11.68 -0.34
C MET A 162 -3.76 -11.17 0.96
N GLN A 163 -2.47 -10.80 0.97
CA GLN A 163 -1.82 -10.24 2.17
C GLN A 163 -2.50 -8.94 2.64
N ALA A 164 -2.87 -8.05 1.72
CA ALA A 164 -3.57 -6.82 2.05
C ALA A 164 -4.94 -7.09 2.67
N CYS A 165 -5.73 -8.00 2.09
CA CYS A 165 -7.02 -8.42 2.64
C CYS A 165 -6.88 -9.07 4.02
N LYS A 166 -5.90 -9.95 4.21
CA LYS A 166 -5.59 -10.58 5.50
C LYS A 166 -5.25 -9.54 6.57
N GLN A 167 -4.45 -8.50 6.21
CA GLN A 167 -4.14 -7.38 7.10
C GLN A 167 -5.40 -6.57 7.45
N ALA A 168 -6.27 -6.29 6.48
CA ALA A 168 -7.52 -5.58 6.69
C ALA A 168 -8.44 -6.33 7.67
N LEU A 169 -8.67 -7.63 7.44
CA LEU A 169 -9.49 -8.45 8.33
C LEU A 169 -8.90 -8.53 9.76
N LYS A 170 -7.58 -8.71 9.87
CA LYS A 170 -6.89 -8.70 11.17
C LYS A 170 -7.03 -7.36 11.90
N PHE A 171 -6.97 -6.24 11.18
CA PHE A 171 -7.19 -4.92 11.74
C PHE A 171 -8.62 -4.73 12.23
N CYS A 172 -9.62 -5.13 11.42
CA CYS A 172 -11.04 -5.06 11.78
C CYS A 172 -11.33 -5.86 13.06
N ARG A 173 -10.78 -7.09 13.19
CA ARG A 173 -10.92 -7.91 14.41
C ARG A 173 -10.33 -7.21 15.64
N LYS A 174 -9.11 -6.66 15.52
CA LYS A 174 -8.46 -5.93 16.64
C LYS A 174 -9.28 -4.73 17.09
N ARG A 175 -9.99 -4.07 16.19
CA ARG A 175 -10.85 -2.92 16.46
C ARG A 175 -12.29 -3.30 16.79
N ARG A 176 -12.62 -4.58 16.81
CA ARG A 176 -13.99 -5.11 17.01
C ARG A 176 -15.00 -4.52 16.01
N TYR A 177 -14.53 -4.11 14.83
CA TYR A 177 -15.37 -3.58 13.77
C TYR A 177 -16.09 -4.67 13.00
N ALA A 178 -15.40 -5.77 12.70
CA ALA A 178 -15.94 -6.97 12.07
C ALA A 178 -15.08 -8.20 12.42
N VAL A 179 -15.68 -9.38 12.39
CA VAL A 179 -15.01 -10.63 12.72
C VAL A 179 -14.99 -11.55 11.51
N SER A 180 -13.79 -11.82 11.00
CA SER A 180 -13.53 -12.88 10.02
C SER A 180 -12.09 -13.34 10.14
N ASN A 181 -11.87 -14.65 10.18
CA ASN A 181 -10.57 -15.30 10.22
C ASN A 181 -10.30 -16.16 8.98
N VAL A 182 -11.18 -16.07 7.99
CA VAL A 182 -11.22 -16.92 6.79
C VAL A 182 -9.92 -16.96 5.99
N LEU A 183 -9.09 -15.91 6.08
CA LEU A 183 -7.81 -15.82 5.37
C LEU A 183 -6.59 -16.13 6.27
N ASP A 184 -6.78 -16.43 7.55
CA ASP A 184 -5.67 -16.51 8.51
C ASP A 184 -4.67 -17.62 8.18
N ASP A 185 -5.13 -18.75 7.66
CA ASP A 185 -4.29 -19.90 7.32
C ASP A 185 -3.66 -19.80 5.93
N LEU A 186 -4.11 -18.86 5.09
CA LEU A 186 -3.55 -18.70 3.75
C LEU A 186 -2.19 -18.04 3.77
N ASN A 187 -1.31 -18.56 2.90
CA ASN A 187 0.01 -18.00 2.58
C ASN A 187 0.07 -17.54 1.12
N VAL A 188 1.08 -16.75 0.78
CA VAL A 188 1.25 -16.20 -0.58
C VAL A 188 1.33 -17.31 -1.63
N VAL A 189 1.95 -18.43 -1.28
CA VAL A 189 2.14 -19.56 -2.21
C VAL A 189 0.84 -20.29 -2.56
N ASP A 190 -0.17 -20.22 -1.69
CA ASP A 190 -1.47 -20.87 -1.91
C ASP A 190 -2.27 -20.16 -3.03
N VAL A 191 -2.10 -18.85 -3.14
CA VAL A 191 -2.89 -18.02 -4.07
C VAL A 191 -2.06 -17.32 -5.15
N GLY A 192 -0.73 -17.37 -5.05
CA GLY A 192 0.14 -16.65 -5.98
C GLY A 192 1.61 -17.03 -5.88
N LYS A 193 2.48 -16.07 -6.12
CA LYS A 193 3.94 -16.23 -6.00
C LYS A 193 4.52 -15.04 -5.22
N LYS A 194 5.58 -15.30 -4.46
CA LYS A 194 6.43 -14.22 -3.93
C LYS A 194 7.10 -13.49 -5.09
N PRO A 195 7.34 -12.17 -4.98
CA PRO A 195 8.18 -11.46 -5.95
C PRO A 195 9.52 -12.16 -6.10
N GLY A 196 9.95 -12.40 -7.33
CA GLY A 196 11.31 -12.85 -7.59
C GLY A 196 12.31 -11.74 -7.30
N ILE A 197 13.51 -12.10 -6.90
CA ILE A 197 14.66 -11.19 -6.85
C ILE A 197 15.20 -11.12 -8.27
N SER A 198 15.27 -9.92 -8.88
CA SER A 198 15.98 -9.76 -10.14
C SER A 198 17.48 -9.75 -9.84
N GLU A 199 18.25 -10.56 -10.56
CA GLU A 199 19.71 -10.59 -10.45
C GLU A 199 20.39 -9.91 -11.65
N ARG A 200 19.61 -9.20 -12.48
CA ARG A 200 20.08 -8.57 -13.70
C ARG A 200 21.04 -7.43 -13.41
N VAL A 201 22.27 -7.58 -13.92
CA VAL A 201 23.33 -6.56 -13.98
C VAL A 201 23.68 -6.36 -15.45
N LEU A 202 23.86 -5.13 -15.90
CA LEU A 202 24.30 -4.82 -17.25
C LEU A 202 25.78 -5.21 -17.38
N SER A 203 26.14 -5.88 -18.47
CA SER A 203 27.54 -6.14 -18.80
C SER A 203 28.29 -4.85 -19.17
N ASN A 204 29.63 -4.90 -19.14
CA ASN A 204 30.46 -3.78 -19.60
C ASN A 204 30.09 -3.33 -21.01
N LYS A 205 29.80 -4.28 -21.91
CA LYS A 205 29.36 -4.02 -23.27
C LYS A 205 28.03 -3.25 -23.30
N GLU A 206 27.02 -3.76 -22.61
CA GLU A 206 25.69 -3.13 -22.56
C GLU A 206 25.73 -1.73 -21.94
N LEU A 207 26.57 -1.53 -20.91
CA LEU A 207 26.74 -0.23 -20.28
C LEU A 207 27.44 0.75 -21.20
N GLY A 208 28.49 0.32 -21.93
CA GLY A 208 29.17 1.13 -22.93
C GLY A 208 28.24 1.52 -24.09
N GLU A 209 27.46 0.57 -24.62
CA GLU A 209 26.46 0.85 -25.67
C GLU A 209 25.39 1.83 -25.19
N LEU A 210 24.97 1.73 -23.93
CA LEU A 210 24.01 2.67 -23.33
C LEU A 210 24.61 4.06 -23.21
N LEU A 211 25.86 4.22 -22.77
CA LEU A 211 26.55 5.51 -22.69
C LEU A 211 26.66 6.18 -24.07
N GLN A 212 27.09 5.44 -25.08
CA GLN A 212 27.14 5.95 -26.46
C GLN A 212 25.77 6.36 -27.01
N ALA A 213 24.71 5.60 -26.67
CA ALA A 213 23.35 5.94 -27.08
C ALA A 213 22.88 7.26 -26.44
N LEU A 214 23.33 7.53 -25.20
CA LEU A 214 23.07 8.81 -24.52
C LEU A 214 23.80 9.96 -25.22
N ASP A 215 25.08 9.78 -25.64
CA ASP A 215 25.86 10.79 -26.33
C ASP A 215 25.31 11.06 -27.74
N LYS A 216 24.84 10.03 -28.45
CA LYS A 216 24.14 10.12 -29.73
C LYS A 216 22.72 10.68 -29.64
N LYS A 217 22.24 11.03 -28.41
CA LYS A 217 20.92 11.60 -28.14
C LYS A 217 19.74 10.76 -28.66
N ILE A 218 19.84 9.41 -28.60
CA ILE A 218 18.79 8.50 -29.08
C ILE A 218 17.52 8.59 -28.24
N PHE A 219 17.66 9.01 -26.98
CA PHE A 219 16.56 9.13 -26.03
C PHE A 219 16.06 10.59 -25.96
N PRO A 220 14.76 10.81 -25.65
CA PRO A 220 14.27 12.16 -25.36
C PRO A 220 15.06 12.83 -24.24
N PRO A 221 15.24 14.16 -24.24
CA PRO A 221 16.12 14.89 -23.34
C PRO A 221 15.92 14.55 -21.86
N TYR A 222 14.68 14.53 -21.38
CA TYR A 222 14.35 14.16 -20.01
C TYR A 222 14.91 12.78 -19.63
N TYR A 223 14.64 11.77 -20.45
CA TYR A 223 15.05 10.38 -20.17
C TYR A 223 16.55 10.18 -20.38
N SER A 224 17.16 10.90 -21.31
CA SER A 224 18.61 10.92 -21.49
C SER A 224 19.30 11.43 -20.22
N ALA A 225 18.86 12.58 -19.70
CA ALA A 225 19.39 13.14 -18.48
C ALA A 225 19.14 12.23 -17.27
N LEU A 226 17.93 11.71 -17.11
CA LEU A 226 17.59 10.79 -16.03
C LEU A 226 18.48 9.53 -16.04
N ILE A 227 18.62 8.87 -17.20
CA ILE A 227 19.42 7.63 -17.31
C ILE A 227 20.90 7.91 -17.05
N ARG A 228 21.47 9.00 -17.60
CA ARG A 228 22.86 9.38 -17.35
C ARG A 228 23.12 9.58 -15.86
N LEU A 229 22.28 10.33 -15.17
CA LEU A 229 22.42 10.55 -13.72
C LEU A 229 22.17 9.29 -12.89
N LEU A 230 21.27 8.38 -13.34
CA LEU A 230 21.10 7.07 -12.70
C LEU A 230 22.37 6.22 -12.80
N ILE A 231 23.05 6.24 -13.95
CA ILE A 231 24.31 5.53 -14.14
C ILE A 231 25.38 6.11 -13.21
N VAL A 232 25.54 7.44 -13.17
CA VAL A 232 26.59 8.08 -12.36
C VAL A 232 26.38 7.89 -10.87
N PHE A 233 25.16 8.06 -10.35
CA PHE A 233 24.91 8.10 -8.92
C PHE A 233 24.33 6.80 -8.32
N GLY A 234 23.94 5.83 -9.13
CA GLY A 234 23.30 4.60 -8.65
C GLY A 234 22.05 4.84 -7.78
N CYS A 235 21.44 6.00 -7.88
CA CYS A 235 20.34 6.46 -7.04
C CYS A 235 19.00 5.83 -7.44
N ARG A 236 17.95 6.04 -6.64
CA ARG A 236 16.60 5.63 -7.04
C ARG A 236 16.03 6.61 -8.04
N THR A 237 15.27 6.08 -9.00
CA THR A 237 14.58 6.89 -10.03
C THR A 237 13.74 8.02 -9.43
N GLY A 238 13.08 7.78 -8.29
CA GLY A 238 12.29 8.78 -7.59
C GLY A 238 13.10 9.96 -7.05
N GLU A 239 14.35 9.73 -6.64
CA GLU A 239 15.23 10.77 -6.12
C GLU A 239 15.57 11.80 -7.22
N LEU A 240 15.88 11.34 -8.43
CA LEU A 240 16.14 12.24 -9.57
C LEU A 240 14.86 12.85 -10.16
N ARG A 241 13.79 12.08 -10.25
CA ARG A 241 12.51 12.56 -10.77
C ARG A 241 11.97 13.75 -9.97
N LEU A 242 12.20 13.76 -8.66
CA LEU A 242 11.78 14.81 -7.74
C LEU A 242 12.84 15.88 -7.53
N SER A 243 14.07 15.68 -8.07
CA SER A 243 15.22 16.54 -7.78
C SER A 243 15.00 17.97 -8.20
N GLU A 244 15.21 18.88 -7.26
CA GLU A 244 15.17 20.32 -7.45
C GLU A 244 16.58 20.89 -7.60
N ILE A 245 16.71 21.98 -8.37
CA ILE A 245 17.99 22.66 -8.60
C ILE A 245 18.68 23.06 -7.30
N ARG A 246 17.91 23.49 -6.29
CA ARG A 246 18.43 23.89 -4.97
C ARG A 246 19.08 22.77 -4.16
N GLU A 247 18.91 21.51 -4.56
CA GLU A 247 19.55 20.37 -3.91
C GLU A 247 21.04 20.22 -4.31
N TRP A 248 21.46 20.91 -5.37
CA TRP A 248 22.78 20.79 -5.98
C TRP A 248 23.66 21.98 -5.60
N ASP A 249 24.56 21.77 -4.65
CA ASP A 249 25.55 22.77 -4.21
C ASP A 249 26.86 22.57 -5.00
N PHE A 250 27.08 23.43 -6.00
CA PHE A 250 28.27 23.36 -6.82
C PHE A 250 29.52 23.92 -6.14
N LYS A 251 29.37 24.69 -5.08
CA LYS A 251 30.50 25.18 -4.28
C LYS A 251 31.07 24.10 -3.40
N GLU A 252 30.19 23.34 -2.73
CA GLU A 252 30.56 22.21 -1.89
C GLU A 252 30.70 20.90 -2.70
N MET A 253 30.41 20.94 -4.02
CA MET A 253 30.38 19.77 -4.90
C MET A 253 29.55 18.65 -4.30
N LEU A 254 28.29 18.97 -3.91
CA LEU A 254 27.42 18.07 -3.16
C LEU A 254 25.98 18.11 -3.68
N TRP A 255 25.40 16.96 -3.96
CA TRP A 255 23.97 16.77 -4.15
C TRP A 255 23.33 16.27 -2.85
N THR A 256 22.43 17.05 -2.26
CA THR A 256 21.71 16.72 -1.03
C THR A 256 20.26 16.38 -1.37
N VAL A 257 19.91 15.09 -1.38
CA VAL A 257 18.53 14.63 -1.53
C VAL A 257 17.81 14.82 -0.20
N PRO A 258 16.76 15.66 -0.13
CA PRO A 258 16.03 15.90 1.10
C PRO A 258 15.23 14.64 1.52
N LYS A 259 14.89 14.54 2.79
CA LYS A 259 14.14 13.40 3.35
C LYS A 259 12.79 13.16 2.65
N GLU A 260 12.17 14.22 2.15
CA GLU A 260 10.91 14.20 1.42
C GLU A 260 11.01 13.44 0.08
N HIS A 261 12.16 13.57 -0.61
CA HIS A 261 12.45 12.89 -1.88
C HIS A 261 13.08 11.50 -1.68
N SER A 262 13.45 11.16 -0.45
CA SER A 262 14.05 9.87 -0.10
C SER A 262 13.00 8.85 0.32
N LYS A 263 13.05 7.64 -0.26
CA LYS A 263 12.18 6.52 0.15
C LYS A 263 12.37 6.14 1.63
N THR A 264 13.58 6.34 2.16
CA THR A 264 13.95 5.99 3.53
C THR A 264 13.64 7.08 4.54
N LYS A 265 13.12 8.24 4.09
CA LYS A 265 12.83 9.42 4.92
C LYS A 265 14.05 9.95 5.68
N VAL A 266 15.24 9.76 5.11
CA VAL A 266 16.53 10.29 5.59
C VAL A 266 17.16 11.07 4.46
N ALA A 267 17.80 12.21 4.78
CA ALA A 267 18.55 12.97 3.79
C ALA A 267 19.77 12.17 3.30
N ILE A 268 20.06 12.27 2.00
CA ILE A 268 21.16 11.54 1.37
C ILE A 268 22.15 12.56 0.79
N PHE A 269 23.43 12.36 1.07
CA PHE A 269 24.51 13.21 0.61
C PHE A 269 25.38 12.47 -0.39
N ARG A 270 25.48 13.00 -1.62
CA ARG A 270 26.31 12.46 -2.71
C ARG A 270 27.24 13.52 -3.24
N PRO A 271 28.57 13.31 -3.20
CA PRO A 271 29.50 14.17 -3.91
C PRO A 271 29.18 14.22 -5.41
N ILE A 272 29.44 15.38 -6.03
CA ILE A 272 29.30 15.55 -7.48
C ILE A 272 30.69 15.32 -8.08
N PRO A 273 30.91 14.27 -8.90
CA PRO A 273 32.19 14.10 -9.61
C PRO A 273 32.44 15.27 -10.57
N GLU A 274 33.69 15.66 -10.71
CA GLU A 274 34.07 16.76 -11.63
C GLU A 274 33.70 16.47 -13.09
N SER A 275 33.81 15.21 -13.52
CA SER A 275 33.47 14.78 -14.88
C SER A 275 32.00 15.01 -15.26
N ILE A 276 31.04 14.96 -14.30
CA ILE A 276 29.63 15.20 -14.57
C ILE A 276 29.19 16.66 -14.35
N LEU A 277 30.05 17.48 -13.74
CA LEU A 277 29.72 18.88 -13.41
C LEU A 277 29.25 19.70 -14.61
N PRO A 278 29.93 19.69 -15.79
CA PRO A 278 29.48 20.45 -16.95
C PRO A 278 28.07 20.06 -17.40
N PHE A 279 27.76 18.77 -17.36
CA PHE A 279 26.44 18.24 -17.73
C PHE A 279 25.35 18.71 -16.76
N VAL A 280 25.60 18.63 -15.46
CA VAL A 280 24.59 19.05 -14.46
C VAL A 280 24.41 20.56 -14.50
N THR A 281 25.50 21.36 -14.67
CA THR A 281 25.41 22.80 -14.81
C THR A 281 24.56 23.21 -16.02
N GLN A 282 24.75 22.53 -17.15
CA GLN A 282 23.91 22.73 -18.33
C GLN A 282 22.41 22.44 -18.06
N LEU A 283 22.11 21.37 -17.36
CA LEU A 283 20.72 21.06 -16.97
C LEU A 283 20.13 22.16 -16.07
N VAL A 284 20.91 22.66 -15.12
CA VAL A 284 20.47 23.74 -14.23
C VAL A 284 20.16 25.01 -15.01
N GLU A 285 21.03 25.40 -15.94
CA GLU A 285 20.82 26.58 -16.77
C GLU A 285 19.56 26.43 -17.65
N GLN A 286 19.40 25.30 -18.33
CA GLN A 286 18.26 25.03 -19.21
C GLN A 286 16.94 25.02 -18.44
N ASN A 287 16.93 24.52 -17.20
CA ASN A 287 15.71 24.24 -16.44
C ASN A 287 15.49 25.22 -15.27
N ARG A 288 16.27 26.27 -15.14
CA ARG A 288 16.21 27.27 -14.05
C ARG A 288 14.78 27.80 -13.81
N HIS A 289 14.02 27.98 -14.88
CA HIS A 289 12.66 28.52 -14.85
C HIS A 289 11.64 27.59 -14.21
N THR A 290 11.91 26.27 -14.15
CA THR A 290 11.01 25.28 -13.52
C THR A 290 11.39 24.98 -12.07
N GLY A 291 12.63 25.24 -11.67
CA GLY A 291 13.20 24.83 -10.39
C GLY A 291 13.52 23.33 -10.29
N LEU A 292 13.14 22.52 -11.27
CA LEU A 292 13.39 21.07 -11.32
C LEU A 292 14.63 20.76 -12.15
N LEU A 293 15.51 19.89 -11.66
CA LEU A 293 16.74 19.54 -12.39
C LEU A 293 16.46 18.99 -13.78
N LEU A 294 15.44 18.12 -13.93
CA LEU A 294 15.06 17.51 -15.21
C LEU A 294 14.03 18.32 -16.01
N GLY A 295 13.68 19.54 -15.58
CA GLY A 295 12.83 20.50 -16.28
C GLY A 295 11.32 20.26 -16.13
N GLU A 296 10.89 19.05 -15.84
CA GLU A 296 9.47 18.70 -15.65
C GLU A 296 9.29 17.59 -14.60
N LEU A 297 8.13 17.58 -13.95
CA LEU A 297 7.75 16.51 -13.03
C LEU A 297 6.89 15.47 -13.73
N LYS A 298 7.49 14.41 -14.25
CA LYS A 298 6.75 13.29 -14.83
C LYS A 298 6.14 12.39 -13.75
N GLN A 299 5.04 11.73 -14.08
CA GLN A 299 4.45 10.72 -13.21
C GLN A 299 5.38 9.50 -13.09
N GLU A 300 5.46 8.91 -11.89
CA GLU A 300 6.31 7.74 -11.62
C GLU A 300 5.99 6.55 -12.54
N ALA A 301 4.69 6.31 -12.80
CA ALA A 301 4.24 5.26 -13.69
C ALA A 301 4.76 5.44 -15.12
N SER A 302 4.76 6.68 -15.64
CA SER A 302 5.25 7.01 -16.98
C SER A 302 6.76 6.79 -17.12
N VAL A 303 7.52 7.20 -16.10
CA VAL A 303 8.98 6.98 -16.06
C VAL A 303 9.31 5.49 -15.96
N SER A 304 8.61 4.76 -15.09
CA SER A 304 8.77 3.31 -14.97
C SER A 304 8.40 2.58 -16.26
N GLN A 305 7.32 2.99 -16.93
CA GLN A 305 6.91 2.42 -18.21
C GLN A 305 7.96 2.66 -19.30
N TYR A 306 8.46 3.88 -19.43
CA TYR A 306 9.52 4.18 -20.38
C TYR A 306 10.76 3.32 -20.13
N GLY A 307 11.20 3.22 -18.88
CA GLY A 307 12.35 2.41 -18.49
C GLY A 307 12.25 0.94 -18.86
N ARG A 308 11.03 0.35 -18.83
CA ARG A 308 10.81 -1.06 -19.23
C ARG A 308 11.10 -1.35 -20.69
N PHE A 309 11.07 -0.34 -21.55
CA PHE A 309 11.25 -0.50 -22.99
C PHE A 309 12.58 0.08 -23.50
N THR A 310 13.37 0.73 -22.66
CA THR A 310 14.64 1.35 -23.03
C THR A 310 15.61 0.32 -23.62
N HIS A 311 15.71 -0.88 -23.04
CA HIS A 311 16.54 -1.98 -23.53
C HIS A 311 16.25 -2.37 -24.98
N LYS A 312 14.99 -2.26 -25.44
CA LYS A 312 14.61 -2.62 -26.82
C LYS A 312 15.24 -1.70 -27.86
N LYS A 313 15.44 -0.41 -27.53
CA LYS A 313 16.10 0.54 -28.43
C LYS A 313 17.57 0.21 -28.69
N LEU A 314 18.17 -0.54 -27.76
CA LEU A 314 19.57 -0.98 -27.84
C LEU A 314 19.72 -2.46 -28.22
N ASN A 315 18.61 -3.12 -28.48
CA ASN A 315 18.58 -4.58 -28.72
C ASN A 315 19.24 -5.40 -27.61
N HIS A 316 19.14 -4.92 -26.36
CA HIS A 316 19.65 -5.62 -25.18
C HIS A 316 18.64 -6.62 -24.65
N PRO A 317 19.06 -7.70 -23.95
CA PRO A 317 18.21 -8.47 -23.05
C PRO A 317 17.48 -7.57 -22.07
N HIS A 318 16.31 -7.99 -21.61
CA HIS A 318 15.47 -7.17 -20.72
C HIS A 318 16.22 -6.67 -19.48
N TRP A 319 16.15 -5.36 -19.26
CA TRP A 319 16.53 -4.68 -18.02
C TRP A 319 15.62 -3.47 -17.75
N SER A 320 15.58 -3.01 -16.54
CA SER A 320 14.82 -1.86 -16.06
C SER A 320 15.75 -0.78 -15.49
N LEU A 321 15.24 0.42 -15.27
CA LEU A 321 16.04 1.50 -14.63
C LEU A 321 16.59 1.09 -13.25
N HIS A 322 15.93 0.17 -12.55
CA HIS A 322 16.42 -0.33 -11.27
C HIS A 322 17.64 -1.25 -11.43
N ASP A 323 17.78 -1.91 -12.57
CA ASP A 323 18.93 -2.76 -12.84
C ASP A 323 20.20 -1.95 -13.12
N ILE A 324 20.08 -0.68 -13.56
CA ILE A 324 21.21 0.29 -13.62
C ILE A 324 21.80 0.49 -12.21
N ARG A 325 20.96 0.65 -11.21
CA ARG A 325 21.41 0.79 -9.82
C ARG A 325 22.07 -0.49 -9.29
N ARG A 326 21.58 -1.68 -9.69
CA ARG A 326 22.26 -2.95 -9.38
C ARG A 326 23.62 -3.03 -10.06
N THR A 327 23.70 -2.61 -11.31
CA THR A 327 24.95 -2.53 -12.07
C THR A 327 25.96 -1.63 -11.35
N PHE A 328 25.54 -0.43 -10.95
CA PHE A 328 26.34 0.50 -10.15
C PHE A 328 26.87 -0.18 -8.87
N THR A 329 25.98 -0.80 -8.07
CA THR A 329 26.36 -1.48 -6.82
C THR A 329 27.37 -2.61 -7.07
N THR A 330 27.10 -3.47 -8.03
CA THR A 330 27.96 -4.62 -8.34
C THR A 330 29.33 -4.17 -8.85
N MET A 331 29.36 -3.26 -9.81
CA MET A 331 30.63 -2.81 -10.40
C MET A 331 31.50 -2.00 -9.44
N LEU A 332 30.91 -1.21 -8.51
CA LEU A 332 31.69 -0.55 -7.46
C LEU A 332 32.33 -1.55 -6.49
N ASN A 333 31.61 -2.60 -6.12
CA ASN A 333 32.17 -3.68 -5.30
C ASN A 333 33.31 -4.41 -6.05
N ASP A 334 33.12 -4.66 -7.37
CA ASP A 334 34.16 -5.28 -8.22
C ASP A 334 35.40 -4.37 -8.37
N LEU A 335 35.24 -3.05 -8.30
CA LEU A 335 36.33 -2.08 -8.25
C LEU A 335 37.02 -2.01 -6.88
N GLY A 336 36.57 -2.77 -5.88
CA GLY A 336 37.16 -2.81 -4.55
C GLY A 336 36.71 -1.69 -3.60
N VAL A 337 35.62 -0.96 -3.95
CA VAL A 337 35.04 0.03 -3.04
C VAL A 337 34.40 -0.69 -1.86
N ASP A 338 34.67 -0.18 -0.64
CA ASP A 338 34.08 -0.72 0.58
C ASP A 338 32.55 -0.86 0.46
N PRO A 339 31.97 -2.04 0.67
CA PRO A 339 30.51 -2.26 0.57
C PRO A 339 29.69 -1.28 1.42
N HIS A 340 30.22 -0.84 2.57
CA HIS A 340 29.57 0.16 3.39
C HIS A 340 29.41 1.53 2.67
N ILE A 341 30.42 1.94 1.91
CA ILE A 341 30.39 3.20 1.13
C ILE A 341 29.37 3.04 -0.03
N VAL A 342 29.35 1.88 -0.68
CA VAL A 342 28.35 1.58 -1.73
C VAL A 342 26.92 1.62 -1.19
N GLU A 343 26.68 1.03 -0.01
CA GLU A 343 25.38 1.09 0.68
C GLU A 343 24.98 2.54 1.04
N GLN A 344 25.95 3.35 1.49
CA GLN A 344 25.73 4.77 1.77
C GLN A 344 25.39 5.58 0.50
N LEU A 345 26.08 5.34 -0.63
CA LEU A 345 25.79 5.98 -1.91
C LEU A 345 24.40 5.60 -2.43
N THR A 346 24.04 4.34 -2.29
CA THR A 346 22.74 3.84 -2.71
C THR A 346 21.62 4.09 -1.69
N ALA A 347 21.93 4.67 -0.52
CA ALA A 347 20.98 4.94 0.55
C ALA A 347 20.16 3.70 0.96
N HIS A 348 20.83 2.55 1.09
CA HIS A 348 20.28 1.41 1.78
C HIS A 348 20.32 1.64 3.29
N GLN A 349 19.29 1.21 3.98
CA GLN A 349 19.27 1.34 5.45
C GLN A 349 20.19 0.30 6.06
N MET A 350 21.10 0.78 6.91
CA MET A 350 21.94 -0.08 7.72
C MET A 350 21.09 -0.92 8.68
N PRO A 351 21.32 -2.22 8.79
CA PRO A 351 20.60 -3.05 9.75
C PRO A 351 21.04 -2.77 11.20
N GLY A 352 20.10 -2.82 12.12
CA GLY A 352 20.36 -2.88 13.55
C GLY A 352 20.92 -1.59 14.19
N MET A 353 21.80 -1.77 15.19
CA MET A 353 22.33 -0.69 16.05
C MET A 353 23.26 0.30 15.31
N GLN A 354 23.90 -0.10 14.23
CA GLN A 354 24.78 0.79 13.45
C GLN A 354 24.02 2.04 12.94
N ARG A 355 22.74 1.92 12.64
CA ARG A 355 21.89 3.05 12.23
C ARG A 355 21.74 4.12 13.32
N VAL A 356 21.78 3.72 14.59
CA VAL A 356 21.52 4.59 15.74
C VAL A 356 22.76 5.41 16.12
N TYR A 357 23.95 4.83 15.95
CA TYR A 357 25.21 5.43 16.45
C TYR A 357 26.08 6.05 15.36
N ASN A 358 25.92 5.66 14.09
CA ASN A 358 26.77 6.14 13.02
C ASN A 358 26.07 7.27 12.21
N HIS A 359 26.45 8.51 12.48
CA HIS A 359 25.96 9.71 11.78
C HIS A 359 26.96 10.28 10.78
N SER A 360 28.06 9.60 10.53
CA SER A 360 29.06 10.04 9.54
C SER A 360 28.50 10.06 8.14
N ARG A 361 28.83 11.09 7.36
CA ARG A 361 28.40 11.25 5.96
C ARG A 361 29.34 10.58 4.97
N TYR A 362 30.56 10.23 5.38
CA TYR A 362 31.60 9.60 4.55
C TYR A 362 31.85 10.31 3.20
N ILE A 363 31.87 11.65 3.19
CA ILE A 363 31.89 12.45 1.96
C ILE A 363 33.11 12.13 1.11
N ASP A 364 34.31 12.10 1.69
CA ASP A 364 35.57 11.87 0.95
C ASP A 364 35.64 10.44 0.39
N ALA A 365 35.24 9.44 1.17
CA ALA A 365 35.18 8.06 0.70
C ALA A 365 34.17 7.87 -0.44
N LYS A 366 33.02 8.54 -0.36
CA LYS A 366 32.02 8.55 -1.44
C LYS A 366 32.52 9.27 -2.69
N ARG A 367 33.28 10.37 -2.51
CA ARG A 367 33.92 11.10 -3.62
C ARG A 367 34.87 10.21 -4.36
N ASN A 368 35.83 9.62 -3.67
CA ASN A 368 36.80 8.68 -4.26
C ASN A 368 36.10 7.53 -4.99
N ALA A 369 35.05 6.96 -4.41
CA ALA A 369 34.28 5.90 -5.04
C ALA A 369 33.59 6.35 -6.34
N LEU A 370 33.02 7.55 -6.36
CA LEU A 370 32.36 8.11 -7.55
C LEU A 370 33.36 8.53 -8.62
N ASP A 371 34.53 9.02 -8.26
CA ASP A 371 35.61 9.34 -9.19
C ASP A 371 36.13 8.07 -9.89
N MET A 372 36.46 7.02 -9.13
CA MET A 372 36.80 5.70 -9.68
C MET A 372 35.70 5.16 -10.63
N TRP A 373 34.44 5.37 -10.26
CA TRP A 373 33.30 4.93 -11.07
C TRP A 373 33.20 5.71 -12.38
N THR A 374 33.30 7.04 -12.34
CA THR A 374 33.21 7.87 -13.55
C THR A 374 34.38 7.63 -14.50
N GLU A 375 35.61 7.44 -14.00
CA GLU A 375 36.74 6.99 -14.81
C GLU A 375 36.45 5.65 -15.52
N ARG A 376 35.86 4.68 -14.78
CA ARG A 376 35.44 3.42 -15.37
C ARG A 376 34.40 3.59 -16.47
N LEU A 377 33.43 4.49 -16.29
CA LEU A 377 32.41 4.80 -17.29
C LEU A 377 33.02 5.39 -18.57
N GLU A 378 34.00 6.28 -18.46
CA GLU A 378 34.73 6.88 -19.58
C GLU A 378 35.48 5.80 -20.37
N ILE A 379 36.17 4.87 -19.69
CA ILE A 379 36.84 3.73 -20.35
C ILE A 379 35.83 2.86 -21.11
N LEU A 380 34.66 2.58 -20.52
CA LEU A 380 33.64 1.76 -21.17
C LEU A 380 33.01 2.45 -22.38
N ALA A 381 32.81 3.76 -22.34
CA ALA A 381 32.31 4.54 -23.46
C ALA A 381 33.33 4.54 -24.62
N ALA A 382 34.62 4.82 -24.32
CA ALA A 382 35.69 4.85 -25.30
C ALA A 382 36.02 3.48 -25.90
N ALA A 383 35.97 2.40 -25.14
CA ALA A 383 36.25 1.05 -25.62
C ALA A 383 35.30 0.59 -26.74
N HIS A 384 34.09 1.13 -26.76
CA HIS A 384 33.12 0.87 -27.84
C HIS A 384 33.23 1.78 -29.04
N GLU A 385 33.87 2.95 -28.93
CA GLU A 385 34.16 3.81 -30.10
C GLU A 385 35.21 3.20 -31.02
N ASN A 386 36.13 2.41 -30.47
CA ASN A 386 37.24 1.80 -31.20
C ASN A 386 36.90 0.43 -31.83
N VAL A 387 35.72 -0.11 -31.64
CA VAL A 387 35.25 -1.31 -32.36
C VAL A 387 34.57 -0.89 -33.63
N THR A 388 35.35 -0.53 -34.65
CA THR A 388 34.91 -0.50 -36.02
C THR A 388 34.56 -1.93 -36.40
N THR A 389 33.30 -2.21 -36.67
CA THR A 389 32.85 -3.47 -37.26
C THR A 389 33.49 -3.56 -38.64
N LEU A 390 34.55 -4.38 -38.78
CA LEU A 390 35.03 -4.78 -40.11
C LEU A 390 33.85 -5.45 -40.83
N PRO A 391 33.53 -5.03 -42.06
CA PRO A 391 32.51 -5.69 -42.85
C PRO A 391 32.89 -7.16 -43.00
N ILE A 392 32.01 -8.08 -42.62
CA ILE A 392 32.16 -9.50 -42.92
C ILE A 392 32.20 -9.61 -44.42
N ALA A 393 33.37 -9.93 -44.98
CA ALA A 393 33.50 -10.31 -46.36
C ALA A 393 32.57 -11.50 -46.61
N ARG A 394 31.52 -11.31 -47.40
CA ARG A 394 30.74 -12.41 -47.94
C ARG A 394 31.69 -13.14 -48.90
N GLU A 395 32.16 -14.31 -48.51
CA GLU A 395 32.69 -15.25 -49.45
C GLU A 395 31.60 -15.65 -50.46
N ILE A 396 31.91 -15.53 -51.74
CA ILE A 396 31.12 -15.85 -52.92
C ILE A 396 30.99 -17.36 -53.07
#